data_13d769233da0e8006b8a183c4e5f9936
#
_entry.id   13d769233da0e8006b8a183c4e5f9936
#
_cell.length_a   1.000
_cell.length_b   1.000
_cell.length_c   1.000
_cell.angle_alpha   90.00
_cell.angle_beta   90.00
_cell.angle_gamma   90.00
#
_symmetry.space_group_name_H-M   'P 1'
#
loop_
_entity.id
_entity.type
_entity.pdbx_description
1 polymer ?
#
loop_
_entity_poly.entity_id
_entity_poly.type
_entity_poly.pdbx_seq_one_letter_code
_entity_poly.pdbx_strand_id
1 'polypeptide(L)'
;MLMGSVCTRACKFCSVDTGNPKGWLDLDEPMHTAKAVKTMGLKYVVLTSVNRDDLEDGGAEHYAQTVQAIKELNPETAVEALTPDFKGLSSSIETLVNCGLEVFAQNVETVKRLTHPVRDIRAGYEQTLEVLAESKRINPKVLTKTSLILGLGETDAEIEETMDDLIPTK
;
A
#
# COMPACT_ATOMS: atom_id res chain seq x y z
N MET A 1 -10.54 4.16 2.47
CA MET A 1 -9.97 2.80 2.47
C MET A 1 -10.70 2.01 1.41
N LEU A 2 -9.98 1.39 0.49
CA LEU A 2 -10.50 0.69 -0.68
C LEU A 2 -10.71 -0.80 -0.40
N MET A 3 -11.54 -1.45 -1.24
CA MET A 3 -11.82 -2.88 -1.26
C MET A 3 -12.53 -3.43 -0.01
N GLY A 4 -13.32 -2.57 0.64
CA GLY A 4 -14.15 -2.94 1.77
C GLY A 4 -13.47 -2.85 3.13
N SER A 5 -14.07 -3.49 4.14
CA SER A 5 -13.66 -3.40 5.55
C SER A 5 -13.07 -4.70 6.11
N VAL A 6 -12.93 -5.74 5.29
CA VAL A 6 -12.42 -7.06 5.72
C VAL A 6 -11.06 -7.31 5.08
N CYS A 7 -10.03 -7.44 5.93
CA CYS A 7 -8.66 -7.72 5.51
C CYS A 7 -8.38 -9.24 5.58
N THR A 8 -7.66 -9.77 4.60
CA THR A 8 -7.24 -11.18 4.64
C THR A 8 -6.10 -11.45 5.62
N ARG A 9 -5.51 -10.39 6.22
CA ARG A 9 -4.37 -10.48 7.16
C ARG A 9 -4.73 -9.96 8.55
N ALA A 10 -4.02 -10.45 9.57
CA ALA A 10 -4.28 -10.22 11.00
C ALA A 10 -3.09 -9.54 11.69
N CYS A 11 -2.69 -8.35 11.24
CA CYS A 11 -1.64 -7.57 11.92
C CYS A 11 -2.15 -7.09 13.28
N LYS A 12 -1.34 -7.26 14.35
CA LYS A 12 -1.79 -7.03 15.73
C LYS A 12 -2.03 -5.57 16.10
N PHE A 13 -1.46 -4.63 15.35
CA PHE A 13 -1.68 -3.19 15.53
C PHE A 13 -2.91 -2.66 14.79
N CYS A 14 -3.52 -3.48 13.92
CA CYS A 14 -4.60 -3.05 13.03
C CYS A 14 -5.97 -3.37 13.62
N SER A 15 -6.90 -2.41 13.52
CA SER A 15 -8.29 -2.55 13.99
C SER A 15 -9.27 -3.01 12.88
N VAL A 16 -8.77 -3.31 11.69
CA VAL A 16 -9.60 -3.78 10.58
C VAL A 16 -10.02 -5.23 10.82
N ASP A 17 -11.28 -5.55 10.52
CA ASP A 17 -11.79 -6.92 10.65
C ASP A 17 -11.01 -7.91 9.79
N THR A 18 -10.62 -9.04 10.37
CA THR A 18 -9.93 -10.11 9.66
C THR A 18 -10.90 -11.15 9.14
N GLY A 19 -10.77 -11.51 7.87
CA GLY A 19 -11.63 -12.52 7.25
C GLY A 19 -11.31 -12.75 5.79
N ASN A 20 -12.21 -13.44 5.08
CA ASN A 20 -12.09 -13.67 3.65
C ASN A 20 -13.29 -13.07 2.92
N PRO A 21 -13.10 -11.98 2.15
CA PRO A 21 -14.16 -11.36 1.35
C PRO A 21 -14.66 -12.22 0.18
N LYS A 22 -14.00 -13.35 -0.12
CA LYS A 22 -14.37 -14.30 -1.17
C LYS A 22 -14.51 -13.66 -2.56
N GLY A 23 -13.55 -12.79 -2.91
CA GLY A 23 -13.52 -12.13 -4.21
C GLY A 23 -14.48 -10.95 -4.38
N TRP A 24 -15.28 -10.60 -3.35
CA TRP A 24 -16.19 -9.47 -3.46
C TRP A 24 -15.44 -8.14 -3.66
N LEU A 25 -15.89 -7.35 -4.63
CA LEU A 25 -15.45 -5.98 -4.89
C LEU A 25 -16.65 -5.12 -5.27
N ASP A 26 -16.66 -3.87 -4.82
CA ASP A 26 -17.57 -2.85 -5.32
C ASP A 26 -16.98 -2.25 -6.61
N LEU A 27 -17.54 -2.61 -7.75
CA LEU A 27 -17.05 -2.15 -9.06
C LEU A 27 -17.28 -0.66 -9.31
N ASP A 28 -18.15 -0.01 -8.55
CA ASP A 28 -18.42 1.43 -8.62
C ASP A 28 -17.49 2.25 -7.68
N GLU A 29 -16.74 1.59 -6.78
CA GLU A 29 -15.85 2.24 -5.81
C GLU A 29 -14.86 3.21 -6.48
N PRO A 30 -14.22 2.90 -7.62
CA PRO A 30 -13.31 3.83 -8.29
C PRO A 30 -13.96 5.17 -8.62
N MET A 31 -15.13 5.15 -9.24
CA MET A 31 -15.85 6.36 -9.61
C MET A 31 -16.43 7.09 -8.39
N HIS A 32 -16.93 6.38 -7.39
CA HIS A 32 -17.43 6.97 -6.15
C HIS A 32 -16.31 7.68 -5.39
N THR A 33 -15.12 7.08 -5.33
CA THR A 33 -13.94 7.68 -4.71
C THR A 33 -13.50 8.95 -5.45
N ALA A 34 -13.45 8.91 -6.78
CA ALA A 34 -13.11 10.07 -7.59
C ALA A 34 -14.08 11.25 -7.40
N LYS A 35 -15.38 10.98 -7.32
CA LYS A 35 -16.42 11.97 -7.02
C LYS A 35 -16.28 12.55 -5.61
N ALA A 36 -15.95 11.72 -4.62
CA ALA A 36 -15.71 12.18 -3.25
C ALA A 36 -14.52 13.14 -3.20
N VAL A 37 -13.39 12.78 -3.83
CA VAL A 37 -12.20 13.64 -3.95
C VAL A 37 -12.56 14.99 -4.57
N LYS A 38 -13.37 14.99 -5.65
CA LYS A 38 -13.83 16.20 -6.31
C LYS A 38 -14.70 17.07 -5.40
N THR A 39 -15.65 16.46 -4.72
CA THR A 39 -16.58 17.16 -3.81
C THR A 39 -15.83 17.81 -2.65
N MET A 40 -14.79 17.13 -2.14
CA MET A 40 -13.94 17.64 -1.07
C MET A 40 -12.92 18.69 -1.55
N GLY A 41 -12.71 18.84 -2.86
CA GLY A 41 -11.75 19.79 -3.45
C GLY A 41 -10.29 19.49 -3.07
N LEU A 42 -9.92 18.21 -2.92
CA LEU A 42 -8.61 17.81 -2.43
C LEU A 42 -7.52 18.10 -3.47
N LYS A 43 -6.37 18.60 -3.00
CA LYS A 43 -5.16 18.78 -3.80
C LYS A 43 -4.21 17.59 -3.65
N TYR A 44 -4.38 16.83 -2.58
CA TYR A 44 -3.61 15.64 -2.25
C TYR A 44 -4.52 14.63 -1.56
N VAL A 45 -4.46 13.38 -1.97
CA VAL A 45 -5.24 12.30 -1.34
C VAL A 45 -4.35 11.10 -1.07
N VAL A 46 -4.49 10.53 0.12
CA VAL A 46 -3.89 9.25 0.47
C VAL A 46 -4.97 8.17 0.42
N LEU A 47 -4.81 7.24 -0.49
CA LEU A 47 -5.63 6.05 -0.57
C LEU A 47 -4.98 4.95 0.25
N THR A 48 -5.78 4.24 1.04
CA THR A 48 -5.38 3.03 1.75
C THR A 48 -6.26 1.87 1.30
N SER A 49 -5.83 0.65 1.52
CA SER A 49 -6.66 -0.53 1.26
C SER A 49 -6.44 -1.61 2.30
N VAL A 50 -7.36 -2.56 2.36
CA VAL A 50 -7.15 -3.84 3.03
C VAL A 50 -6.28 -4.76 2.17
N ASN A 51 -5.64 -5.77 2.77
CA ASN A 51 -5.03 -6.86 2.00
C ASN A 51 -6.10 -7.78 1.43
N ARG A 52 -5.94 -8.17 0.19
CA ARG A 52 -6.88 -8.99 -0.58
C ARG A 52 -6.17 -10.21 -1.17
N ASP A 53 -5.61 -11.07 -0.28
CA ASP A 53 -4.96 -12.32 -0.71
C ASP A 53 -5.93 -13.32 -1.37
N ASP A 54 -7.23 -13.05 -1.28
CA ASP A 54 -8.29 -13.77 -1.97
C ASP A 54 -8.43 -13.40 -3.46
N LEU A 55 -7.82 -12.29 -3.89
CA LEU A 55 -7.72 -11.89 -5.30
C LEU A 55 -6.37 -12.34 -5.87
N GLU A 56 -6.36 -12.71 -7.15
CA GLU A 56 -5.16 -13.22 -7.82
C GLU A 56 -4.05 -12.17 -7.85
N ASP A 57 -4.40 -10.93 -8.20
CA ASP A 57 -3.51 -9.76 -8.28
C ASP A 57 -3.37 -8.99 -6.96
N GLY A 58 -3.99 -9.48 -5.87
CA GLY A 58 -4.04 -8.77 -4.58
C GLY A 58 -4.86 -7.48 -4.60
N GLY A 59 -5.65 -7.24 -5.65
CA GLY A 59 -6.48 -6.04 -5.86
C GLY A 59 -5.75 -4.89 -6.55
N ALA A 60 -4.63 -5.14 -7.21
CA ALA A 60 -3.82 -4.12 -7.88
C ALA A 60 -4.58 -3.41 -9.00
N GLU A 61 -5.34 -4.16 -9.82
CA GLU A 61 -6.14 -3.60 -10.91
C GLU A 61 -7.24 -2.67 -10.37
N HIS A 62 -7.97 -3.09 -9.35
CA HIS A 62 -9.01 -2.26 -8.74
C HIS A 62 -8.45 -0.98 -8.12
N TYR A 63 -7.26 -1.08 -7.52
CA TYR A 63 -6.56 0.07 -6.96
C TYR A 63 -6.13 1.04 -8.09
N ALA A 64 -5.55 0.52 -9.17
CA ALA A 64 -5.13 1.30 -10.33
C ALA A 64 -6.31 2.02 -11.00
N GLN A 65 -7.44 1.34 -11.19
CA GLN A 65 -8.68 1.93 -11.71
C GLN A 65 -9.18 3.09 -10.82
N THR A 66 -9.03 2.96 -9.49
CA THR A 66 -9.40 4.03 -8.56
C THR A 66 -8.49 5.26 -8.73
N VAL A 67 -7.19 5.06 -8.86
CA VAL A 67 -6.24 6.16 -9.12
C VAL A 67 -6.56 6.83 -10.45
N GLN A 68 -6.75 6.06 -11.52
CA GLN A 68 -7.09 6.57 -12.85
C GLN A 68 -8.37 7.38 -12.84
N ALA A 69 -9.45 6.88 -12.22
CA ALA A 69 -10.71 7.62 -12.08
C ALA A 69 -10.53 8.95 -11.33
N ILE A 70 -9.68 8.97 -10.30
CA ILE A 70 -9.34 10.22 -9.60
C ILE A 70 -8.62 11.18 -10.53
N LYS A 71 -7.59 10.73 -11.25
CA LYS A 71 -6.79 11.56 -12.17
C LYS A 71 -7.63 12.10 -13.34
N GLU A 72 -8.57 11.31 -13.87
CA GLU A 72 -9.50 11.76 -14.91
C GLU A 72 -10.44 12.86 -14.43
N LEU A 73 -11.04 12.68 -13.25
CA LEU A 73 -12.03 13.62 -12.71
C LEU A 73 -11.39 14.82 -11.99
N ASN A 74 -10.16 14.66 -11.50
CA ASN A 74 -9.41 15.62 -10.68
C ASN A 74 -7.92 15.65 -11.10
N PRO A 75 -7.58 16.15 -12.31
CA PRO A 75 -6.24 16.04 -12.87
C PRO A 75 -5.14 16.71 -12.03
N GLU A 76 -5.51 17.73 -11.24
CA GLU A 76 -4.58 18.48 -10.39
C GLU A 76 -4.37 17.83 -9.00
N THR A 77 -5.11 16.77 -8.68
CA THR A 77 -4.97 16.10 -7.39
C THR A 77 -3.81 15.11 -7.42
N ALA A 78 -2.84 15.29 -6.52
CA ALA A 78 -1.79 14.30 -6.31
C ALA A 78 -2.33 13.11 -5.52
N VAL A 79 -1.96 11.89 -5.93
CA VAL A 79 -2.43 10.65 -5.33
C VAL A 79 -1.26 9.87 -4.72
N GLU A 80 -1.34 9.62 -3.43
CA GLU A 80 -0.51 8.66 -2.72
C GLU A 80 -1.30 7.36 -2.53
N ALA A 81 -0.70 6.25 -2.90
CA ALA A 81 -1.27 4.93 -2.66
C ALA A 81 -0.49 4.21 -1.56
N LEU A 82 -1.09 4.05 -0.36
CA LEU A 82 -0.58 3.16 0.68
C LEU A 82 -1.10 1.75 0.40
N THR A 83 -0.22 0.92 -0.12
CA THR A 83 -0.55 -0.35 -0.77
C THR A 83 -0.34 -1.56 0.13
N PRO A 84 -1.03 -2.68 -0.13
CA PRO A 84 -0.58 -3.99 0.30
C PRO A 84 0.71 -4.38 -0.45
N ASP A 85 1.35 -5.47 -0.03
CA ASP A 85 2.56 -5.97 -0.67
C ASP A 85 2.32 -6.78 -1.96
N PHE A 86 1.06 -7.00 -2.35
CA PHE A 86 0.65 -7.79 -3.52
C PHE A 86 1.36 -9.15 -3.61
N LYS A 87 1.72 -9.75 -2.46
CA LYS A 87 2.50 -11.01 -2.37
C LYS A 87 3.86 -10.92 -3.09
N GLY A 88 4.39 -9.72 -3.33
CA GLY A 88 5.61 -9.48 -4.10
C GLY A 88 5.45 -9.70 -5.61
N LEU A 89 4.23 -9.75 -6.14
CA LEU A 89 3.98 -9.95 -7.57
C LEU A 89 4.39 -8.72 -8.39
N SER A 90 5.44 -8.84 -9.19
CA SER A 90 5.98 -7.75 -10.03
C SER A 90 4.93 -7.17 -10.98
N SER A 91 4.06 -8.00 -11.57
CA SER A 91 2.97 -7.54 -12.45
C SER A 91 1.95 -6.64 -11.73
N SER A 92 1.63 -6.95 -10.48
CA SER A 92 0.73 -6.14 -9.65
C SER A 92 1.35 -4.80 -9.27
N ILE A 93 2.64 -4.82 -8.92
CA ILE A 93 3.41 -3.59 -8.65
C ILE A 93 3.46 -2.73 -9.91
N GLU A 94 3.77 -3.33 -11.08
CA GLU A 94 3.83 -2.66 -12.38
C GLU A 94 2.50 -1.97 -12.75
N THR A 95 1.38 -2.69 -12.58
CA THR A 95 0.04 -2.16 -12.82
C THR A 95 -0.17 -0.88 -12.02
N LEU A 96 0.20 -0.89 -10.74
CA LEU A 96 -0.06 0.26 -9.88
C LEU A 96 0.92 1.42 -10.09
N VAL A 97 2.23 1.18 -10.21
CA VAL A 97 3.20 2.29 -10.38
C VAL A 97 3.06 3.02 -11.72
N ASN A 98 2.39 2.41 -12.70
CA ASN A 98 2.14 3.00 -14.01
C ASN A 98 0.72 3.57 -14.18
N CYS A 99 -0.14 3.52 -13.15
CA CYS A 99 -1.53 4.02 -13.24
C CYS A 99 -1.67 5.54 -13.12
N GLY A 100 -0.57 6.27 -12.86
CA GLY A 100 -0.57 7.74 -12.77
C GLY A 100 -0.52 8.31 -11.36
N LEU A 101 -0.22 7.50 -10.34
CA LEU A 101 0.02 7.99 -8.97
C LEU A 101 1.36 8.73 -8.86
N GLU A 102 1.47 9.62 -7.89
CA GLU A 102 2.70 10.34 -7.57
C GLU A 102 3.53 9.62 -6.50
N VAL A 103 2.88 8.96 -5.54
CA VAL A 103 3.56 8.31 -4.41
C VAL A 103 3.09 6.87 -4.25
N PHE A 104 4.04 5.94 -4.33
CA PHE A 104 3.84 4.54 -3.98
C PHE A 104 4.34 4.33 -2.56
N ALA A 105 3.43 4.07 -1.63
CA ALA A 105 3.74 3.87 -0.22
C ALA A 105 3.47 2.43 0.20
N GLN A 106 4.44 1.82 0.89
CA GLN A 106 4.25 0.55 1.56
C GLN A 106 5.01 0.55 2.87
N ASN A 107 4.31 0.38 3.97
CA ASN A 107 4.90 0.49 5.29
C ASN A 107 5.66 -0.78 5.69
N VAL A 108 6.88 -0.62 6.17
CA VAL A 108 7.63 -1.68 6.83
C VAL A 108 7.08 -1.98 8.23
N GLU A 109 6.38 -1.01 8.81
CA GLU A 109 5.65 -0.99 10.07
C GLU A 109 6.54 -1.11 11.32
N THR A 110 7.54 -1.98 11.32
CA THR A 110 8.42 -2.19 12.47
C THR A 110 9.77 -2.75 12.01
N VAL A 111 10.72 -2.81 12.94
CA VAL A 111 12.05 -3.36 12.70
C VAL A 111 12.01 -4.87 12.44
N LYS A 112 13.04 -5.40 11.79
CA LYS A 112 13.12 -6.79 11.33
C LYS A 112 12.75 -7.82 12.40
N ARG A 113 13.31 -7.72 13.61
CA ARG A 113 13.05 -8.63 14.73
C ARG A 113 11.57 -8.66 15.15
N LEU A 114 10.89 -7.54 15.07
CA LEU A 114 9.50 -7.37 15.51
C LEU A 114 8.48 -7.66 14.42
N THR A 115 8.89 -7.92 13.19
CA THR A 115 7.96 -8.10 12.07
C THR A 115 6.91 -9.17 12.36
N HIS A 116 7.29 -10.41 12.62
CA HIS A 116 6.33 -11.49 12.86
C HIS A 116 5.60 -11.43 14.21
N PRO A 117 6.20 -10.91 15.30
CA PRO A 117 5.43 -10.61 16.50
C PRO A 117 4.31 -9.59 16.32
N VAL A 118 4.41 -8.67 15.34
CA VAL A 118 3.53 -7.51 15.19
C VAL A 118 2.66 -7.59 13.92
N ARG A 119 3.23 -8.02 12.79
CA ARG A 119 2.55 -8.14 11.50
C ARG A 119 1.99 -9.55 11.29
N ASP A 120 1.07 -9.70 10.35
CA ASP A 120 0.63 -11.01 9.85
C ASP A 120 1.84 -11.82 9.34
N ILE A 121 1.81 -13.13 9.51
CA ILE A 121 2.93 -14.00 9.13
C ILE A 121 3.31 -13.92 7.64
N ARG A 122 2.38 -13.51 6.79
CA ARG A 122 2.58 -13.30 5.34
C ARG A 122 3.20 -11.94 4.99
N ALA A 123 3.29 -11.04 5.95
CA ALA A 123 3.86 -9.71 5.77
C ALA A 123 5.34 -9.71 6.17
N GLY A 124 6.22 -9.90 5.19
CA GLY A 124 7.67 -9.98 5.39
C GLY A 124 8.35 -8.61 5.44
N TYR A 125 9.43 -8.51 6.23
CA TYR A 125 10.30 -7.33 6.26
C TYR A 125 11.01 -7.18 4.92
N GLU A 126 11.75 -8.20 4.49
CA GLU A 126 12.47 -8.23 3.22
C GLU A 126 11.53 -8.03 2.03
N GLN A 127 10.35 -8.65 2.06
CA GLN A 127 9.35 -8.47 1.01
C GLN A 127 8.92 -7.00 0.87
N THR A 128 8.80 -6.26 1.97
CA THR A 128 8.49 -4.82 1.91
C THR A 128 9.61 -4.03 1.24
N LEU A 129 10.87 -4.32 1.58
CA LEU A 129 12.03 -3.68 0.93
C LEU A 129 12.07 -3.99 -0.57
N GLU A 130 11.86 -5.26 -0.93
CA GLU A 130 11.83 -5.70 -2.33
C GLU A 130 10.71 -5.03 -3.14
N VAL A 131 9.50 -4.90 -2.58
CA VAL A 131 8.37 -4.22 -3.24
C VAL A 131 8.66 -2.74 -3.48
N LEU A 132 9.27 -2.05 -2.51
CA LEU A 132 9.68 -0.65 -2.66
C LEU A 132 10.78 -0.50 -3.73
N ALA A 133 11.81 -1.34 -3.68
CA ALA A 133 12.88 -1.34 -4.67
C ALA A 133 12.35 -1.66 -6.08
N GLU A 134 11.49 -2.65 -6.21
CA GLU A 134 10.87 -3.03 -7.48
C GLU A 134 10.00 -1.91 -8.05
N SER A 135 9.19 -1.24 -7.21
CA SER A 135 8.38 -0.11 -7.65
C SER A 135 9.24 1.01 -8.24
N LYS A 136 10.38 1.30 -7.62
CA LYS A 136 11.34 2.30 -8.09
C LYS A 136 12.06 1.86 -9.36
N ARG A 137 12.39 0.56 -9.47
CA ARG A 137 13.02 -0.02 -10.67
C ARG A 137 12.09 0.08 -11.88
N ILE A 138 10.79 -0.23 -11.71
CA ILE A 138 9.81 -0.18 -12.79
C ILE A 138 9.52 1.26 -13.21
N ASN A 139 9.31 2.17 -12.24
CA ASN A 139 9.04 3.57 -12.51
C ASN A 139 9.96 4.48 -11.67
N PRO A 140 11.14 4.89 -12.18
CA PRO A 140 12.08 5.73 -11.43
C PRO A 140 11.54 7.11 -11.03
N LYS A 141 10.43 7.55 -11.63
CA LYS A 141 9.82 8.86 -11.33
C LYS A 141 8.87 8.81 -10.14
N VAL A 142 8.34 7.63 -9.79
CA VAL A 142 7.44 7.51 -8.64
C VAL A 142 8.21 7.80 -7.35
N LEU A 143 7.59 8.51 -6.43
CA LEU A 143 8.14 8.67 -5.08
C LEU A 143 7.80 7.42 -4.27
N THR A 144 8.81 6.80 -3.67
CA THR A 144 8.59 5.70 -2.72
C THR A 144 8.49 6.24 -1.30
N LYS A 145 7.61 5.66 -0.49
CA LYS A 145 7.40 6.06 0.90
C LYS A 145 7.19 4.83 1.78
N THR A 146 7.72 4.89 3.00
CA THR A 146 7.47 3.88 4.03
C THR A 146 7.32 4.55 5.40
N SER A 147 6.81 3.80 6.39
CA SER A 147 6.65 4.28 7.76
C SER A 147 6.98 3.19 8.76
N LEU A 148 7.46 3.62 9.94
CA LEU A 148 7.66 2.82 11.14
C LEU A 148 6.69 3.27 12.23
N ILE A 149 6.09 2.31 12.93
CA ILE A 149 5.38 2.51 14.19
C ILE A 149 6.40 2.34 15.30
N LEU A 150 6.60 3.37 16.11
CA LEU A 150 7.53 3.36 17.23
C LEU A 150 6.83 3.03 18.55
N GLY A 151 7.57 2.44 19.49
CA GLY A 151 7.08 2.08 20.83
C GLY A 151 6.60 0.63 20.94
N LEU A 152 6.99 -0.24 20.00
CA LEU A 152 6.67 -1.67 19.99
C LEU A 152 7.76 -2.52 20.69
N GLY A 153 8.84 -1.89 21.17
CA GLY A 153 9.97 -2.54 21.83
C GLY A 153 11.23 -2.66 20.95
N GLU A 154 11.28 -1.86 19.89
CA GLU A 154 12.50 -1.66 19.08
C GLU A 154 13.58 -0.89 19.88
N THR A 155 14.84 -1.05 19.49
CA THR A 155 15.96 -0.26 19.95
C THR A 155 16.36 0.77 18.91
N ASP A 156 17.06 1.85 19.31
CA ASP A 156 17.56 2.87 18.39
C ASP A 156 18.46 2.25 17.30
N ALA A 157 19.31 1.29 17.66
CA ALA A 157 20.18 0.59 16.72
C ALA A 157 19.38 -0.19 15.67
N GLU A 158 18.27 -0.82 16.04
CA GLU A 158 17.39 -1.53 15.07
C GLU A 158 16.63 -0.57 14.15
N ILE A 159 16.31 0.63 14.64
CA ILE A 159 15.72 1.68 13.81
C ILE A 159 16.75 2.16 12.79
N GLU A 160 18.00 2.43 13.22
CA GLU A 160 19.10 2.83 12.34
C GLU A 160 19.38 1.77 11.27
N GLU A 161 19.47 0.49 11.66
CA GLU A 161 19.61 -0.64 10.72
C GLU A 161 18.47 -0.66 9.70
N THR A 162 17.22 -0.47 10.14
CA THR A 162 16.06 -0.43 9.23
C THR A 162 16.14 0.75 8.26
N MET A 163 16.63 1.91 8.71
CA MET A 163 16.83 3.06 7.83
C MET A 163 17.93 2.80 6.80
N ASP A 164 19.02 2.13 7.18
CA ASP A 164 20.09 1.73 6.27
C ASP A 164 19.61 0.72 5.23
N ASP A 165 18.80 -0.27 5.64
CA ASP A 165 18.18 -1.25 4.74
C ASP A 165 17.23 -0.60 3.71
N LEU A 166 16.62 0.54 4.06
CA LEU A 166 15.73 1.30 3.18
C LEU A 166 16.47 2.18 2.15
N ILE A 167 17.74 2.53 2.36
CA ILE A 167 18.51 3.39 1.45
C ILE A 167 18.55 2.83 0.02
N PRO A 168 18.79 1.52 -0.22
CA PRO A 168 18.83 0.96 -1.56
C PRO A 168 17.48 0.95 -2.29
N THR A 169 16.37 1.23 -1.60
CA THR A 169 15.01 1.20 -2.18
C THR A 169 14.55 2.55 -2.76
N LYS A 170 15.43 3.56 -2.77
CA LYS A 170 15.13 4.93 -3.22
C LYS A 170 15.27 5.12 -4.72
#